data_8c1e69e579b53c8eda13ffed529a15df
#
_entry.id   8c1e69e579b53c8eda13ffed529a15df
#
_cell.length_a   1.000
_cell.length_b   1.000
_cell.length_c   1.000
_cell.angle_alpha   90.00
_cell.angle_beta   90.00
_cell.angle_gamma   90.00
#
_symmetry.space_group_name_H-M   'P 1'
#
loop_
_entity.id
_entity.type
_entity.pdbx_description
1 polymer ?
#
loop_
_entity_poly.entity_id
_entity_poly.type
_entity_poly.pdbx_seq_one_letter_code
_entity_poly.pdbx_strand_id
1 'polypeptide(L)'
;MNSKPSTPVATKGSNFLTSDKMVVNILIVTAIGMAVIAAAVGAGRDNPLTVQILIGAILVDIVGTILAARGIALPGRILVPGILTIAAGFVAYTRGGLYHIAVAGFPVVIVLAGLLLGVRGSFLFATFASIAAAIIGYADINGISPFSQSSRTGYDDIAVAATLFFVTAIVLRVIIVRLTESVQEAEAFGQAQETANVELKKLQGELEQRV
;
A
#
# COMPACT_ATOMS: atom_id res chain seq x y z
N MET A 1 15.72 51.61 2.94
CA MET A 1 15.14 50.53 2.12
C MET A 1 15.37 49.22 2.84
N ASN A 2 14.34 48.73 3.57
CA ASN A 2 14.41 47.49 4.33
C ASN A 2 13.74 46.38 3.50
N SER A 3 14.52 45.53 2.85
CA SER A 3 14.00 44.33 2.19
C SER A 3 13.65 43.28 3.24
N LYS A 4 12.36 43.07 3.46
CA LYS A 4 11.84 41.94 4.25
C LYS A 4 12.33 40.63 3.61
N PRO A 5 12.91 39.68 4.39
CA PRO A 5 13.23 38.35 3.87
C PRO A 5 11.93 37.63 3.49
N SER A 6 11.87 37.19 2.24
CA SER A 6 10.78 36.33 1.74
C SER A 6 10.74 35.04 2.55
N THR A 7 9.67 34.81 3.28
CA THR A 7 9.36 33.54 3.93
C THR A 7 9.37 32.42 2.89
N PRO A 8 10.07 31.30 3.13
CA PRO A 8 10.04 30.17 2.21
C PRO A 8 8.60 29.65 2.11
N VAL A 9 8.07 29.65 0.90
CA VAL A 9 6.78 29.03 0.58
C VAL A 9 6.90 27.55 0.93
N ALA A 10 6.21 27.13 1.98
CA ALA A 10 6.13 25.75 2.38
C ALA A 10 5.55 24.94 1.21
N THR A 11 6.34 24.03 0.68
CA THR A 11 6.01 23.15 -0.44
C THR A 11 4.80 22.29 -0.11
N LYS A 12 3.66 22.62 -0.70
CA LYS A 12 2.37 21.92 -0.58
C LYS A 12 2.37 20.53 -1.25
N GLY A 13 3.44 20.18 -1.99
CA GLY A 13 3.53 18.98 -2.82
C GLY A 13 3.70 17.64 -2.07
N SER A 14 4.02 17.64 -0.77
CA SER A 14 4.21 16.38 -0.03
C SER A 14 2.90 15.70 0.42
N ASN A 15 1.76 16.37 0.28
CA ASN A 15 0.48 15.94 0.86
C ASN A 15 -0.43 15.18 -0.11
N PHE A 16 -0.08 15.04 -1.40
CA PHE A 16 -0.96 14.39 -2.37
C PHE A 16 -1.13 12.88 -2.08
N LEU A 17 -0.05 12.17 -1.82
CA LEU A 17 -0.09 10.72 -1.52
C LEU A 17 -0.66 10.41 -0.11
N THR A 18 -0.83 11.43 0.74
CA THR A 18 -1.36 11.29 2.09
C THR A 18 -2.76 11.85 2.26
N SER A 19 -3.41 12.29 1.16
CA SER A 19 -4.78 12.80 1.20
C SER A 19 -5.74 11.75 1.74
N ASP A 20 -6.55 12.10 2.75
CA ASP A 20 -7.52 11.18 3.37
C ASP A 20 -8.51 10.59 2.35
N LYS A 21 -8.86 11.35 1.29
CA LYS A 21 -9.70 10.85 0.19
C LYS A 21 -9.03 9.71 -0.59
N MET A 22 -7.73 9.81 -0.85
CA MET A 22 -6.97 8.74 -1.52
C MET A 22 -6.92 7.50 -0.64
N VAL A 23 -6.69 7.66 0.66
CA VAL A 23 -6.70 6.55 1.62
C VAL A 23 -8.05 5.84 1.61
N VAL A 24 -9.16 6.57 1.70
CA VAL A 24 -10.51 6.00 1.64
C VAL A 24 -10.74 5.21 0.34
N ASN A 25 -10.32 5.75 -0.80
CA ASN A 25 -10.48 5.05 -2.08
C ASN A 25 -9.67 3.75 -2.13
N ILE A 26 -8.43 3.76 -1.64
CA ILE A 26 -7.58 2.55 -1.57
C ILE A 26 -8.23 1.49 -0.68
N LEU A 27 -8.73 1.87 0.50
CA LEU A 27 -9.39 0.96 1.42
C LEU A 27 -10.68 0.37 0.82
N ILE A 28 -11.49 1.18 0.14
CA ILE A 28 -12.69 0.69 -0.56
C ILE A 28 -12.32 -0.36 -1.63
N VAL A 29 -11.30 -0.08 -2.45
CA VAL A 29 -10.85 -1.04 -3.49
C VAL A 29 -10.32 -2.31 -2.84
N THR A 30 -9.61 -2.21 -1.73
CA THR A 30 -9.11 -3.36 -0.97
C THR A 30 -10.27 -4.20 -0.41
N ALA A 31 -11.28 -3.57 0.19
CA ALA A 31 -12.47 -4.25 0.70
C ALA A 31 -13.23 -5.01 -0.40
N ILE A 32 -13.41 -4.36 -1.57
CA ILE A 32 -14.06 -5.00 -2.73
C ILE A 32 -13.23 -6.20 -3.20
N GLY A 33 -11.91 -6.05 -3.34
CA GLY A 33 -11.02 -7.13 -3.74
C GLY A 33 -11.10 -8.33 -2.78
N MET A 34 -11.07 -8.08 -1.47
CA MET A 34 -11.23 -9.12 -0.46
C MET A 34 -12.61 -9.80 -0.50
N ALA A 35 -13.68 -9.03 -0.75
CA ALA A 35 -15.01 -9.57 -0.87
C ALA A 35 -15.14 -10.52 -2.08
N VAL A 36 -14.51 -10.17 -3.21
CA VAL A 36 -14.45 -11.05 -4.39
C VAL A 36 -13.69 -12.33 -4.08
N ILE A 37 -12.54 -12.24 -3.40
CA ILE A 37 -11.76 -13.43 -2.98
C ILE A 37 -12.57 -14.28 -2.01
N ALA A 38 -13.22 -13.67 -1.02
CA ALA A 38 -14.05 -14.39 -0.05
C ALA A 38 -15.23 -15.11 -0.72
N ALA A 39 -15.88 -14.48 -1.70
CA ALA A 39 -16.95 -15.09 -2.48
C ALA A 39 -16.43 -16.27 -3.33
N ALA A 40 -15.29 -16.11 -3.99
CA ALA A 40 -14.66 -17.17 -4.79
C ALA A 40 -14.26 -18.37 -3.93
N VAL A 41 -13.66 -18.15 -2.75
CA VAL A 41 -13.28 -19.20 -1.80
C VAL A 41 -14.53 -19.85 -1.19
N GLY A 42 -15.56 -19.05 -0.86
CA GLY A 42 -16.81 -19.54 -0.29
C GLY A 42 -17.62 -20.42 -1.26
N ALA A 43 -17.59 -20.11 -2.56
CA ALA A 43 -18.24 -20.92 -3.58
C ALA A 43 -17.65 -22.33 -3.71
N GLY A 44 -16.36 -22.51 -3.38
CA GLY A 44 -15.66 -23.80 -3.39
C GLY A 44 -16.03 -24.76 -2.25
N ARG A 45 -16.91 -24.39 -1.32
CA ARG A 45 -17.45 -25.16 -0.17
C ARG A 45 -16.45 -25.80 0.80
N ASP A 46 -15.16 -25.76 0.56
CA ASP A 46 -14.18 -26.61 1.28
C ASP A 46 -13.55 -25.97 2.52
N ASN A 47 -13.97 -24.74 2.91
CA ASN A 47 -13.25 -24.07 3.98
C ASN A 47 -13.96 -22.94 4.73
N PRO A 48 -14.79 -23.25 5.69
CA PRO A 48 -15.47 -22.25 6.52
C PRO A 48 -14.48 -21.34 7.28
N LEU A 49 -13.35 -21.89 7.72
CA LEU A 49 -12.35 -21.12 8.48
C LEU A 49 -11.68 -20.01 7.64
N THR A 50 -11.30 -20.32 6.40
CA THR A 50 -10.70 -19.31 5.50
C THR A 50 -11.69 -18.19 5.18
N VAL A 51 -12.96 -18.57 4.94
CA VAL A 51 -14.04 -17.58 4.70
C VAL A 51 -14.26 -16.69 5.93
N GLN A 52 -14.27 -17.26 7.13
CA GLN A 52 -14.42 -16.50 8.38
C GLN A 52 -13.28 -15.51 8.58
N ILE A 53 -12.03 -15.90 8.30
CA ILE A 53 -10.87 -15.02 8.39
C ILE A 53 -10.96 -13.86 7.40
N LEU A 54 -11.36 -14.16 6.14
CA LEU A 54 -11.56 -13.13 5.13
C LEU A 54 -12.69 -12.17 5.49
N ILE A 55 -13.80 -12.67 6.01
CA ILE A 55 -14.90 -11.83 6.52
C ILE A 55 -14.39 -10.94 7.67
N GLY A 56 -13.62 -11.49 8.60
CA GLY A 56 -13.01 -10.70 9.68
C GLY A 56 -12.10 -9.60 9.15
N ALA A 57 -11.27 -9.90 8.14
CA ALA A 57 -10.41 -8.91 7.50
C ALA A 57 -11.21 -7.80 6.78
N ILE A 58 -12.30 -8.17 6.09
CA ILE A 58 -13.21 -7.20 5.44
C ILE A 58 -13.86 -6.29 6.49
N LEU A 59 -14.31 -6.82 7.63
CA LEU A 59 -14.90 -6.00 8.69
C LEU A 59 -13.89 -4.99 9.25
N VAL A 60 -12.63 -5.39 9.46
CA VAL A 60 -11.57 -4.48 9.89
C VAL A 60 -11.30 -3.40 8.83
N ASP A 61 -11.30 -3.75 7.55
CA ASP A 61 -11.12 -2.79 6.46
C ASP A 61 -12.28 -1.79 6.39
N ILE A 62 -13.52 -2.25 6.54
CA ILE A 62 -14.70 -1.36 6.61
C ILE A 62 -14.59 -0.38 7.78
N VAL A 63 -14.20 -0.87 8.98
CA VAL A 63 -13.98 -0.01 10.14
C VAL A 63 -12.85 0.99 9.86
N GLY A 64 -11.74 0.56 9.27
CA GLY A 64 -10.63 1.43 8.85
C GLY A 64 -11.08 2.51 7.86
N THR A 65 -11.92 2.13 6.90
CA THR A 65 -12.51 3.05 5.90
C THR A 65 -13.42 4.10 6.56
N ILE A 66 -14.28 3.69 7.49
CA ILE A 66 -15.17 4.61 8.23
C ILE A 66 -14.35 5.59 9.07
N LEU A 67 -13.30 5.12 9.75
CA LEU A 67 -12.41 5.98 10.53
C LEU A 67 -11.66 6.97 9.65
N ALA A 68 -11.14 6.52 8.51
CA ALA A 68 -10.47 7.38 7.54
C ALA A 68 -11.43 8.44 6.96
N ALA A 69 -12.69 8.08 6.67
CA ALA A 69 -13.72 9.01 6.20
C ALA A 69 -14.07 10.07 7.26
N ARG A 70 -13.88 9.77 8.55
CA ARG A 70 -14.04 10.72 9.67
C ARG A 70 -12.78 11.55 9.96
N GLY A 71 -11.74 11.46 9.12
CA GLY A 71 -10.47 12.18 9.31
C GLY A 71 -9.48 11.50 10.27
N ILE A 72 -9.78 10.27 10.75
CA ILE A 72 -8.90 9.48 11.60
C ILE A 72 -8.28 8.38 10.73
N ALA A 73 -7.43 8.77 9.78
CA ALA A 73 -6.91 7.84 8.76
C ALA A 73 -5.80 6.92 9.28
N LEU A 74 -5.05 7.32 10.32
CA LEU A 74 -3.87 6.59 10.80
C LEU A 74 -4.16 5.13 11.22
N PRO A 75 -5.22 4.82 12.00
CA PRO A 75 -5.54 3.44 12.33
C PRO A 75 -5.82 2.58 11.11
N GLY A 76 -6.60 3.07 10.14
CA GLY A 76 -6.90 2.34 8.90
C GLY A 76 -5.65 2.05 8.07
N ARG A 77 -4.73 3.01 7.99
CA ARG A 77 -3.45 2.85 7.25
C ARG A 77 -2.57 1.73 7.80
N ILE A 78 -2.62 1.46 9.12
CA ILE A 78 -1.78 0.44 9.77
C ILE A 78 -2.56 -0.87 9.92
N LEU A 79 -3.81 -0.81 10.39
CA LEU A 79 -4.61 -2.00 10.72
C LEU A 79 -4.91 -2.84 9.47
N VAL A 80 -5.23 -2.19 8.34
CA VAL A 80 -5.63 -2.94 7.15
C VAL A 80 -4.47 -3.77 6.58
N PRO A 81 -3.28 -3.24 6.29
CA PRO A 81 -2.15 -4.07 5.90
C PRO A 81 -1.76 -5.09 6.97
N GLY A 82 -1.89 -4.74 8.26
CA GLY A 82 -1.59 -5.64 9.38
C GLY A 82 -2.48 -6.87 9.38
N ILE A 83 -3.80 -6.69 9.35
CA ILE A 83 -4.75 -7.81 9.36
C ILE A 83 -4.64 -8.66 8.09
N LEU A 84 -4.35 -8.05 6.94
CA LEU A 84 -4.12 -8.77 5.70
C LEU A 84 -2.86 -9.64 5.76
N THR A 85 -1.78 -9.14 6.37
CA THR A 85 -0.56 -9.93 6.60
C THR A 85 -0.85 -11.14 7.47
N ILE A 86 -1.58 -10.94 8.57
CA ILE A 86 -1.98 -12.00 9.49
C ILE A 86 -2.90 -13.01 8.79
N ALA A 87 -3.90 -12.54 8.07
CA ALA A 87 -4.85 -13.38 7.35
C ALA A 87 -4.15 -14.23 6.28
N ALA A 88 -3.30 -13.63 5.45
CA ALA A 88 -2.52 -14.34 4.43
C ALA A 88 -1.58 -15.38 5.07
N GLY A 89 -0.88 -15.01 6.13
CA GLY A 89 0.02 -15.91 6.88
C GLY A 89 -0.72 -17.09 7.49
N PHE A 90 -1.87 -16.83 8.12
CA PHE A 90 -2.66 -17.88 8.74
C PHE A 90 -3.25 -18.86 7.69
N VAL A 91 -3.76 -18.33 6.57
CA VAL A 91 -4.26 -19.16 5.47
C VAL A 91 -3.12 -20.00 4.87
N ALA A 92 -1.95 -19.41 4.64
CA ALA A 92 -0.79 -20.16 4.17
C ALA A 92 -0.39 -21.26 5.15
N TYR A 93 -0.26 -20.95 6.44
CA TYR A 93 0.08 -21.91 7.49
C TYR A 93 -0.88 -23.10 7.57
N THR A 94 -2.20 -22.84 7.43
CA THR A 94 -3.24 -23.89 7.58
C THR A 94 -3.53 -24.67 6.31
N ARG A 95 -2.96 -24.26 5.14
CA ARG A 95 -3.41 -24.80 3.84
C ARG A 95 -2.34 -25.44 2.95
N GLY A 96 -1.09 -25.25 3.20
CA GLY A 96 -0.04 -25.82 2.36
C GLY A 96 1.28 -25.07 2.39
N GLY A 97 1.48 -24.29 3.46
CA GLY A 97 2.75 -23.65 3.74
C GLY A 97 3.15 -22.59 2.73
N LEU A 98 4.47 -22.51 2.45
CA LEU A 98 5.04 -21.51 1.55
C LEU A 98 4.56 -21.65 0.09
N TYR A 99 4.15 -22.82 -0.34
CA TYR A 99 3.65 -23.04 -1.71
C TYR A 99 2.17 -22.69 -1.90
N HIS A 100 1.48 -22.31 -0.83
CA HIS A 100 0.08 -21.90 -0.95
C HIS A 100 -0.05 -20.54 -1.63
N ILE A 101 -1.10 -20.41 -2.48
CA ILE A 101 -1.40 -19.17 -3.22
C ILE A 101 -1.53 -17.93 -2.31
N ALA A 102 -1.89 -18.10 -1.03
CA ALA A 102 -1.98 -17.02 -0.06
C ALA A 102 -0.65 -16.29 0.17
N VAL A 103 0.50 -16.95 -0.07
CA VAL A 103 1.83 -16.34 0.02
C VAL A 103 2.00 -15.24 -1.03
N ALA A 104 1.36 -15.38 -2.21
CA ALA A 104 1.33 -14.34 -3.22
C ALA A 104 0.58 -13.08 -2.76
N GLY A 105 -0.21 -13.16 -1.69
CA GLY A 105 -0.84 -12.01 -1.05
C GLY A 105 0.15 -11.07 -0.36
N PHE A 106 1.30 -11.54 0.11
CA PHE A 106 2.27 -10.68 0.80
C PHE A 106 2.83 -9.55 -0.07
N PRO A 107 3.26 -9.76 -1.33
CA PRO A 107 3.60 -8.66 -2.23
C PRO A 107 2.48 -7.63 -2.38
N VAL A 108 1.21 -8.05 -2.46
CA VAL A 108 0.08 -7.13 -2.55
C VAL A 108 -0.05 -6.29 -1.27
N VAL A 109 0.10 -6.90 -0.10
CA VAL A 109 0.10 -6.18 1.19
C VAL A 109 1.25 -5.19 1.29
N ILE A 110 2.45 -5.54 0.80
CA ILE A 110 3.61 -4.65 0.78
C ILE A 110 3.34 -3.42 -0.09
N VAL A 111 2.73 -3.62 -1.26
CA VAL A 111 2.31 -2.52 -2.15
C VAL A 111 1.27 -1.65 -1.46
N LEU A 112 0.24 -2.25 -0.86
CA LEU A 112 -0.80 -1.54 -0.13
C LEU A 112 -0.21 -0.70 1.03
N ALA A 113 0.67 -1.29 1.83
CA ALA A 113 1.35 -0.60 2.92
C ALA A 113 2.23 0.56 2.40
N GLY A 114 2.88 0.38 1.26
CA GLY A 114 3.64 1.44 0.60
C GLY A 114 2.78 2.61 0.14
N LEU A 115 1.59 2.34 -0.38
CA LEU A 115 0.64 3.38 -0.79
C LEU A 115 0.00 4.10 0.40
N LEU A 116 -0.27 3.40 1.49
CA LEU A 116 -0.93 3.96 2.69
C LEU A 116 0.03 4.66 3.65
N LEU A 117 1.24 4.12 3.83
CA LEU A 117 2.24 4.55 4.81
C LEU A 117 3.51 5.12 4.17
N GLY A 118 3.58 5.11 2.83
CA GLY A 118 4.76 5.51 2.08
C GLY A 118 5.88 4.46 2.11
N VAL A 119 7.06 4.86 1.63
CA VAL A 119 8.23 3.99 1.47
C VAL A 119 8.61 3.24 2.74
N ARG A 120 8.52 3.88 3.91
CA ARG A 120 8.83 3.23 5.20
C ARG A 120 7.85 2.10 5.52
N GLY A 121 6.58 2.27 5.16
CA GLY A 121 5.55 1.25 5.32
C GLY A 121 5.83 0.00 4.49
N SER A 122 6.25 0.15 3.22
CA SER A 122 6.56 -1.01 2.38
C SER A 122 7.71 -1.85 2.94
N PHE A 123 8.79 -1.24 3.46
CA PHE A 123 9.89 -1.98 4.08
C PHE A 123 9.49 -2.64 5.40
N LEU A 124 8.69 -1.96 6.23
CA LEU A 124 8.18 -2.53 7.47
C LEU A 124 7.35 -3.80 7.18
N PHE A 125 6.43 -3.72 6.22
CA PHE A 125 5.57 -4.87 5.87
C PHE A 125 6.32 -5.96 5.10
N ALA A 126 7.36 -5.63 4.32
CA ALA A 126 8.25 -6.63 3.73
C ALA A 126 8.98 -7.42 4.83
N THR A 127 9.41 -6.75 5.91
CA THR A 127 10.02 -7.43 7.07
C THR A 127 9.01 -8.34 7.77
N PHE A 128 7.78 -7.88 8.04
CA PHE A 128 6.75 -8.71 8.64
C PHE A 128 6.37 -9.91 7.75
N ALA A 129 6.24 -9.72 6.45
CA ALA A 129 5.99 -10.79 5.49
C ALA A 129 7.13 -11.83 5.48
N SER A 130 8.39 -11.36 5.55
CA SER A 130 9.56 -12.24 5.61
C SER A 130 9.61 -13.06 6.91
N ILE A 131 9.27 -12.44 8.03
CA ILE A 131 9.15 -13.14 9.33
C ILE A 131 8.02 -14.17 9.26
N ALA A 132 6.86 -13.81 8.71
CA ALA A 132 5.74 -14.74 8.55
C ALA A 132 6.13 -15.92 7.65
N ALA A 133 6.79 -15.67 6.51
CA ALA A 133 7.29 -16.73 5.63
C ALA A 133 8.33 -17.63 6.31
N ALA A 134 9.21 -17.05 7.13
CA ALA A 134 10.18 -17.84 7.91
C ALA A 134 9.50 -18.74 8.94
N ILE A 135 8.48 -18.24 9.64
CA ILE A 135 7.70 -19.05 10.62
C ILE A 135 6.95 -20.16 9.88
N ILE A 136 6.29 -19.86 8.77
CA ILE A 136 5.54 -20.84 7.98
C ILE A 136 6.49 -21.91 7.42
N GLY A 137 7.60 -21.48 6.80
CA GLY A 137 8.59 -22.40 6.22
C GLY A 137 9.26 -23.27 7.28
N TYR A 138 9.60 -22.70 8.44
CA TYR A 138 10.13 -23.47 9.56
C TYR A 138 9.12 -24.51 10.06
N ALA A 139 7.86 -24.15 10.18
CA ALA A 139 6.80 -25.09 10.59
C ALA A 139 6.59 -26.19 9.55
N ASP A 140 6.69 -25.88 8.25
CA ASP A 140 6.61 -26.83 7.16
C ASP A 140 7.78 -27.83 7.18
N ILE A 141 9.02 -27.34 7.29
CA ILE A 141 10.25 -28.18 7.31
C ILE A 141 10.21 -29.15 8.49
N ASN A 142 9.72 -28.71 9.65
CA ASN A 142 9.65 -29.53 10.85
C ASN A 142 8.37 -30.38 10.98
N GLY A 143 7.46 -30.33 9.99
CA GLY A 143 6.21 -31.10 10.02
C GLY A 143 5.22 -30.65 11.08
N ILE A 144 5.35 -29.40 11.59
CA ILE A 144 4.47 -28.82 12.61
C ILE A 144 3.18 -28.30 11.97
N SER A 145 3.23 -27.93 10.68
CA SER A 145 2.06 -27.45 9.93
C SER A 145 1.03 -28.57 9.75
N PRO A 146 -0.28 -28.32 9.98
CA PRO A 146 -1.31 -29.36 9.90
C PRO A 146 -1.47 -29.98 8.49
N PHE A 147 -1.01 -29.29 7.45
CA PHE A 147 -1.08 -29.69 6.05
C PHE A 147 0.29 -29.64 5.37
N SER A 148 1.38 -29.86 6.14
CA SER A 148 2.72 -29.75 5.62
C SER A 148 2.96 -30.71 4.47
N GLN A 149 3.41 -30.18 3.34
CA GLN A 149 4.07 -30.94 2.29
C GLN A 149 5.59 -30.93 2.57
N SER A 150 5.96 -31.32 3.78
CA SER A 150 7.33 -31.20 4.35
C SER A 150 8.47 -31.73 3.47
N SER A 151 8.14 -32.58 2.50
CA SER A 151 9.10 -33.10 1.52
C SER A 151 9.48 -32.09 0.42
N ARG A 152 8.86 -30.90 0.37
CA ARG A 152 9.08 -29.93 -0.70
C ARG A 152 9.65 -28.59 -0.24
N THR A 153 9.48 -28.21 1.02
CA THR A 153 9.91 -26.90 1.51
C THR A 153 11.33 -26.99 2.06
N GLY A 154 12.23 -26.17 1.51
CA GLY A 154 13.61 -26.03 1.96
C GLY A 154 13.88 -24.65 2.58
N TYR A 155 15.05 -24.48 3.20
CA TYR A 155 15.50 -23.18 3.71
C TYR A 155 15.75 -22.16 2.58
N ASP A 156 16.08 -22.64 1.39
CA ASP A 156 16.22 -21.85 0.17
C ASP A 156 14.89 -21.21 -0.24
N ASP A 157 13.75 -21.89 -0.09
CA ASP A 157 12.42 -21.35 -0.39
C ASP A 157 12.07 -20.16 0.52
N ILE A 158 12.46 -20.23 1.80
CA ILE A 158 12.30 -19.11 2.74
C ILE A 158 13.15 -17.92 2.28
N ALA A 159 14.40 -18.16 1.88
CA ALA A 159 15.29 -17.11 1.40
C ALA A 159 14.79 -16.48 0.11
N VAL A 160 14.27 -17.27 -0.82
CA VAL A 160 13.65 -16.79 -2.07
C VAL A 160 12.42 -15.95 -1.78
N ALA A 161 11.51 -16.41 -0.91
CA ALA A 161 10.32 -15.64 -0.52
C ALA A 161 10.69 -14.29 0.11
N ALA A 162 11.61 -14.28 1.08
CA ALA A 162 12.09 -13.07 1.72
C ALA A 162 12.72 -12.11 0.69
N THR A 163 13.56 -12.61 -0.21
CA THR A 163 14.18 -11.82 -1.28
C THR A 163 13.11 -11.19 -2.16
N LEU A 164 12.08 -11.95 -2.57
CA LEU A 164 10.98 -11.45 -3.40
C LEU A 164 10.23 -10.30 -2.70
N PHE A 165 10.00 -10.39 -1.38
CA PHE A 165 9.30 -9.35 -0.63
C PHE A 165 10.12 -8.06 -0.55
N PHE A 166 11.44 -8.16 -0.31
CA PHE A 166 12.31 -6.99 -0.34
C PHE A 166 12.48 -6.40 -1.74
N VAL A 167 12.58 -7.22 -2.77
CA VAL A 167 12.59 -6.73 -4.17
C VAL A 167 11.30 -5.97 -4.47
N THR A 168 10.13 -6.49 -4.05
CA THR A 168 8.85 -5.80 -4.20
C THR A 168 8.87 -4.43 -3.51
N ALA A 169 9.39 -4.34 -2.29
CA ALA A 169 9.49 -3.07 -1.55
C ALA A 169 10.45 -2.08 -2.24
N ILE A 170 11.58 -2.56 -2.79
CA ILE A 170 12.54 -1.72 -3.52
C ILE A 170 11.94 -1.19 -4.82
N VAL A 171 11.29 -2.05 -5.61
CA VAL A 171 10.62 -1.64 -6.86
C VAL A 171 9.54 -0.60 -6.56
N LEU A 172 8.73 -0.83 -5.53
CA LEU A 172 7.71 0.11 -5.11
C LEU A 172 8.29 1.45 -4.68
N ARG A 173 9.42 1.44 -3.94
CA ARG A 173 10.14 2.67 -3.59
C ARG A 173 10.52 3.47 -4.83
N VAL A 174 11.09 2.82 -5.85
CA VAL A 174 11.48 3.48 -7.09
C VAL A 174 10.26 4.10 -7.77
N ILE A 175 9.15 3.37 -7.84
CA ILE A 175 7.90 3.85 -8.44
C ILE A 175 7.36 5.06 -7.67
N ILE A 176 7.29 4.99 -6.34
CA ILE A 176 6.78 6.09 -5.51
C ILE A 176 7.65 7.35 -5.68
N VAL A 177 8.98 7.20 -5.65
CA VAL A 177 9.90 8.35 -5.83
C VAL A 177 9.71 8.97 -7.20
N ARG A 178 9.71 8.17 -8.27
CA ARG A 178 9.51 8.66 -9.64
C ARG A 178 8.16 9.34 -9.84
N LEU A 179 7.09 8.77 -9.28
CA LEU A 179 5.76 9.36 -9.34
C LEU A 179 5.72 10.71 -8.62
N THR A 180 6.36 10.81 -7.45
CA THR A 180 6.41 12.05 -6.68
C THR A 180 7.19 13.14 -7.43
N GLU A 181 8.34 12.80 -8.03
CA GLU A 181 9.13 13.70 -8.86
C GLU A 181 8.30 14.22 -10.05
N SER A 182 7.65 13.31 -10.77
CA SER A 182 6.82 13.66 -11.94
C SER A 182 5.63 14.59 -11.58
N VAL A 183 5.00 14.37 -10.42
CA VAL A 183 3.92 15.24 -9.94
C VAL A 183 4.46 16.63 -9.60
N GLN A 184 5.61 16.71 -8.92
CA GLN A 184 6.24 17.99 -8.60
C GLN A 184 6.64 18.79 -9.84
N GLU A 185 7.21 18.11 -10.85
CA GLU A 185 7.52 18.74 -12.14
C GLU A 185 6.27 19.27 -12.84
N ALA A 186 5.18 18.51 -12.85
CA ALA A 186 3.92 18.93 -13.44
C ALA A 186 3.31 20.13 -12.71
N GLU A 187 3.36 20.16 -11.37
CA GLU A 187 2.89 21.30 -10.57
C GLU A 187 3.76 22.55 -10.83
N ALA A 188 5.06 22.41 -10.88
CA ALA A 188 5.98 23.53 -11.19
C ALA A 188 5.74 24.10 -12.59
N PHE A 189 5.50 23.23 -13.58
CA PHE A 189 5.15 23.66 -14.93
C PHE A 189 3.79 24.39 -14.99
N GLY A 190 2.79 23.88 -14.26
CA GLY A 190 1.48 24.54 -14.16
C GLY A 190 1.56 25.94 -13.54
N GLN A 191 2.37 26.11 -12.48
CA GLN A 191 2.59 27.42 -11.85
C GLN A 191 3.33 28.40 -12.77
N ALA A 192 4.33 27.92 -13.52
CA ALA A 192 5.05 28.75 -14.48
C ALA A 192 4.13 29.23 -15.61
N GLN A 193 3.23 28.36 -16.10
CA GLN A 193 2.25 28.69 -17.12
C GLN A 193 1.22 29.71 -16.61
N GLU A 194 0.75 29.57 -15.37
CA GLU A 194 -0.19 30.54 -14.76
C GLU A 194 0.47 31.90 -14.61
N THR A 195 1.72 31.95 -14.15
CA THR A 195 2.48 33.20 -14.03
C THR A 195 2.66 33.88 -15.39
N ALA A 196 3.03 33.13 -16.42
CA ALA A 196 3.16 33.66 -17.78
C ALA A 196 1.82 34.20 -18.34
N ASN A 197 0.70 33.52 -18.06
CA ASN A 197 -0.62 33.98 -18.47
C ASN A 197 -1.03 35.28 -17.77
N VAL A 198 -0.71 35.44 -16.49
CA VAL A 198 -0.98 36.67 -15.74
C VAL A 198 -0.15 37.84 -16.30
N GLU A 199 1.11 37.59 -16.64
CA GLU A 199 1.99 38.60 -17.23
C GLU A 199 1.50 39.04 -18.63
N LEU A 200 1.09 38.08 -19.47
CA LEU A 200 0.49 38.36 -20.77
C LEU A 200 -0.78 39.22 -20.66
N LYS A 201 -1.67 38.89 -19.73
CA LYS A 201 -2.89 39.70 -19.49
C LYS A 201 -2.56 41.12 -19.04
N LYS A 202 -1.52 41.28 -18.21
CA LYS A 202 -1.07 42.61 -17.77
C LYS A 202 -0.54 43.44 -18.94
N LEU A 203 0.32 42.83 -19.78
CA LEU A 203 0.85 43.48 -20.97
C LEU A 203 -0.23 43.85 -21.98
N GLN A 204 -1.27 43.01 -22.18
CA GLN A 204 -2.42 43.32 -23.02
C GLN A 204 -3.19 44.54 -22.46
N GLY A 205 -3.47 44.58 -21.14
CA GLY A 205 -4.14 45.73 -20.53
C GLY A 205 -3.33 47.04 -20.62
N GLU A 206 -1.99 46.96 -20.52
CA GLU A 206 -1.14 48.15 -20.71
C GLU A 206 -1.12 48.64 -22.16
N LEU A 207 -1.23 47.75 -23.15
CA LEU A 207 -1.34 48.10 -24.56
C LEU A 207 -2.68 48.76 -24.88
N GLU A 208 -3.78 48.23 -24.33
CA GLU A 208 -5.14 48.79 -24.50
C GLU A 208 -5.27 50.23 -23.90
N GLN A 209 -4.52 50.52 -22.84
CA GLN A 209 -4.50 51.87 -22.24
C GLN A 209 -3.67 52.90 -23.05
N ARG A 210 -2.81 52.42 -23.95
CA ARG A 210 -1.96 53.34 -24.76
C ARG A 210 -2.54 53.68 -26.15
N VAL A 211 -3.63 53.01 -26.51
CA VAL A 211 -4.41 53.30 -27.74
C VAL A 211 -5.57 54.23 -27.42
#